data_f6ae0e1993841e9a1265bd6922f939b4
#
_entry.id   f6ae0e1993841e9a1265bd6922f939b4
#
_cell.length_a   1.000
_cell.length_b   1.000
_cell.length_c   1.000
_cell.angle_alpha   90.00
_cell.angle_beta   90.00
_cell.angle_gamma   90.00
#
_symmetry.space_group_name_H-M   'P 1'
#
loop_
_entity.id
_entity.type
_entity.pdbx_description
1 polymer ?
#
loop_
_entity_poly.entity_id
_entity_poly.type
_entity_poly.pdbx_seq_one_letter_code
_entity_poly.pdbx_strand_id
1 'polypeptide(L)'
;MKIKSLYLTVFALCAMQLFSCKDHTLEEFSLEKADPVTVSAGASSGIVQRDNDKVTIRVGIGLSAPALKAFQVSLELNQDTIATLIANNTLQNTVMLPAGTYSLPNISEIGYGVDSAFFEVKIGVTTLERFYGKKVAMAVSLVDPTKGNQANGARRTCLIVLNTQDIIVAEDIHYVSITNGGGGILNITRGVGYTVTSAGVTIPLGIGLAGTPGNGFTIKTVLNSDTIATLVANGTLPQGTKALTTDKFYADTTIIMPGNKTSVPYVMSIPWNTMDENLDNPIAVAIRIVSTSKHVLHPVNKTVVVLIDKSVSLDNNSYILGDGTGLKAEYFTGQTLDEGGKLPSVTRIDPQIDFDGWQPIDGRGDDWSSKWTGEFLAPVRGEYTFLQDRWDDGSRLFINGVAIINDFTAEWNQSRRQAKITLERGVRYKIEAHHRENVGGQQAKLFYMVPSAGISEQIVPKSQLFPAP
;
A
#
# COMPACT_ATOMS: atom_id res chain seq x y z
N MET A 1 18.61 70.27 -47.17
CA MET A 1 19.60 69.97 -48.21
C MET A 1 20.85 69.28 -47.61
N LYS A 2 20.70 68.30 -46.69
CA LYS A 2 21.82 67.54 -46.10
C LYS A 2 21.69 66.04 -46.16
N ILE A 3 20.61 65.49 -46.69
CA ILE A 3 20.37 64.01 -46.69
C ILE A 3 20.86 63.38 -48.05
N LYS A 4 20.92 64.14 -49.13
CA LYS A 4 21.35 63.58 -50.39
C LYS A 4 22.87 63.33 -50.49
N SER A 5 23.68 63.99 -49.64
CA SER A 5 25.16 63.81 -49.65
C SER A 5 25.59 62.54 -48.87
N LEU A 6 24.79 62.08 -47.94
CA LEU A 6 25.08 60.87 -47.11
C LEU A 6 24.88 59.58 -47.91
N TYR A 7 23.85 59.54 -48.75
CA TYR A 7 23.60 58.36 -49.60
C TYR A 7 24.64 58.13 -50.72
N LEU A 8 25.20 59.19 -51.19
CA LEU A 8 26.24 59.10 -52.25
C LEU A 8 27.55 58.56 -51.68
N THR A 9 27.89 58.91 -50.43
CA THR A 9 29.12 58.47 -49.78
C THR A 9 29.04 57.00 -49.33
N VAL A 10 27.85 56.54 -48.87
CA VAL A 10 27.63 55.14 -48.52
C VAL A 10 27.59 54.23 -49.73
N PHE A 11 27.02 54.71 -50.84
CA PHE A 11 27.01 53.95 -52.10
C PHE A 11 28.42 53.85 -52.78
N ALA A 12 29.25 54.88 -52.62
CA ALA A 12 30.62 54.83 -53.05
C ALA A 12 31.51 53.93 -52.19
N LEU A 13 31.25 53.85 -50.89
CA LEU A 13 31.99 52.94 -50.02
C LEU A 13 31.53 51.43 -50.21
N CYS A 14 30.27 51.17 -50.51
CA CYS A 14 29.80 49.83 -50.84
C CYS A 14 30.28 49.39 -52.25
N ALA A 15 30.41 50.33 -53.20
CA ALA A 15 30.92 50.01 -54.53
C ALA A 15 32.46 49.76 -54.54
N MET A 16 33.21 50.35 -53.61
CA MET A 16 34.63 50.05 -53.46
C MET A 16 34.92 48.69 -52.80
N GLN A 17 33.95 48.12 -52.09
CA GLN A 17 34.13 46.76 -51.54
C GLN A 17 33.86 45.66 -52.56
N LEU A 18 33.21 45.95 -53.68
CA LEU A 18 32.90 44.97 -54.73
C LEU A 18 34.05 44.77 -55.73
N PHE A 19 35.09 45.57 -55.67
CA PHE A 19 36.22 45.44 -56.56
C PHE A 19 37.51 44.94 -55.91
N SER A 20 37.40 44.41 -54.65
CA SER A 20 38.56 43.81 -53.96
C SER A 20 38.55 42.27 -53.99
N CYS A 21 37.93 41.69 -55.02
CA CYS A 21 38.24 40.30 -55.35
C CYS A 21 39.31 40.37 -56.46
N LYS A 22 40.58 40.39 -56.06
CA LYS A 22 41.60 39.84 -56.92
C LYS A 22 41.21 38.39 -57.21
N ASP A 23 41.12 38.06 -58.49
CA ASP A 23 41.21 36.70 -58.98
C ASP A 23 42.52 36.09 -58.45
N HIS A 24 42.44 35.52 -57.20
CA HIS A 24 43.35 34.45 -56.96
C HIS A 24 42.83 33.30 -57.81
N THR A 25 43.54 33.01 -58.89
CA THR A 25 43.53 31.72 -59.54
C THR A 25 43.48 30.72 -58.35
N LEU A 26 42.34 30.03 -58.22
CA LEU A 26 42.28 28.86 -57.46
C LEU A 26 43.35 27.94 -58.04
N GLU A 27 44.57 27.93 -57.45
CA GLU A 27 45.44 26.78 -57.57
C GLU A 27 44.49 25.61 -57.31
N GLU A 28 44.31 24.76 -58.32
CA GLU A 28 43.69 23.46 -58.09
C GLU A 28 44.49 22.82 -56.96
N PHE A 29 43.99 23.04 -55.76
CA PHE A 29 44.31 22.12 -54.68
C PHE A 29 43.91 20.76 -55.22
N SER A 30 44.91 20.06 -55.79
CA SER A 30 44.75 18.64 -56.04
C SER A 30 44.25 18.12 -54.71
N LEU A 31 42.96 17.72 -54.64
CA LEU A 31 42.43 16.98 -53.60
C LEU A 31 43.20 15.66 -53.62
N GLU A 32 44.44 15.68 -53.08
CA GLU A 32 45.08 14.41 -52.68
C GLU A 32 44.05 13.69 -51.90
N LYS A 33 43.62 12.55 -52.43
CA LYS A 33 42.63 11.73 -51.85
C LYS A 33 43.21 11.32 -50.49
N ALA A 34 42.84 12.06 -49.45
CA ALA A 34 43.36 11.80 -48.11
C ALA A 34 43.19 10.31 -47.82
N ASP A 35 44.27 9.63 -47.55
CA ASP A 35 44.22 8.18 -47.28
C ASP A 35 43.29 7.92 -46.10
N PRO A 36 42.41 6.93 -46.25
CA PRO A 36 41.47 6.58 -45.17
C PRO A 36 42.24 6.18 -43.92
N VAL A 37 41.84 6.73 -42.76
CA VAL A 37 42.38 6.28 -41.48
C VAL A 37 41.56 5.14 -40.94
N THR A 38 42.23 4.22 -40.21
CA THR A 38 41.57 3.15 -39.48
C THR A 38 41.35 3.59 -38.04
N VAL A 39 40.09 3.46 -37.57
CA VAL A 39 39.67 3.82 -36.22
C VAL A 39 39.65 2.61 -35.34
N SER A 40 40.28 2.66 -34.17
CA SER A 40 40.32 1.58 -33.18
C SER A 40 39.78 2.08 -31.85
N ALA A 41 39.00 1.23 -31.16
CA ALA A 41 38.59 1.49 -29.77
C ALA A 41 39.79 1.30 -28.84
N GLY A 42 40.07 2.28 -28.03
CA GLY A 42 41.04 2.23 -26.96
C GLY A 42 40.47 1.60 -25.69
N ALA A 43 41.32 1.45 -24.68
CA ALA A 43 40.88 1.05 -23.33
C ALA A 43 40.08 2.18 -22.67
N SER A 44 39.19 1.80 -21.73
CA SER A 44 38.57 2.81 -20.86
C SER A 44 39.62 3.36 -19.88
N SER A 45 39.61 4.65 -19.67
CA SER A 45 40.58 5.36 -18.79
C SER A 45 40.23 5.19 -17.30
N GLY A 46 39.22 4.40 -16.95
CA GLY A 46 38.62 4.40 -15.62
C GLY A 46 37.70 5.59 -15.39
N ILE A 47 37.38 5.85 -14.12
CA ILE A 47 36.50 6.96 -13.75
C ILE A 47 37.30 8.26 -13.78
N VAL A 48 36.90 9.20 -14.63
CA VAL A 48 37.54 10.51 -14.73
C VAL A 48 36.83 11.57 -13.91
N GLN A 49 35.54 11.36 -13.59
CA GLN A 49 34.77 12.24 -12.76
C GLN A 49 33.67 11.45 -12.03
N ARG A 50 33.47 11.75 -10.77
CA ARG A 50 32.34 11.29 -9.96
C ARG A 50 31.67 12.48 -9.30
N ASP A 51 30.36 12.56 -9.43
CA ASP A 51 29.48 13.43 -8.65
C ASP A 51 28.47 12.60 -7.84
N ASN A 52 27.51 13.26 -7.18
CA ASN A 52 26.51 12.58 -6.37
C ASN A 52 25.53 11.72 -7.18
N ASP A 53 25.37 12.01 -8.47
CA ASP A 53 24.35 11.38 -9.31
C ASP A 53 24.93 10.37 -10.30
N LYS A 54 26.18 10.58 -10.75
CA LYS A 54 26.79 9.79 -11.83
C LYS A 54 28.31 9.72 -11.76
N VAL A 55 28.84 8.68 -12.39
CA VAL A 55 30.26 8.54 -12.72
C VAL A 55 30.44 8.71 -14.23
N THR A 56 31.50 9.39 -14.60
CA THR A 56 31.90 9.60 -16.01
C THR A 56 33.15 8.81 -16.32
N ILE A 57 33.13 8.04 -17.40
CA ILE A 57 34.22 7.21 -17.89
C ILE A 57 34.59 7.71 -19.27
N ARG A 58 35.89 7.89 -19.53
CA ARG A 58 36.40 8.19 -20.86
C ARG A 58 36.83 6.93 -21.58
N VAL A 59 36.45 6.83 -22.85
CA VAL A 59 36.87 5.75 -23.73
C VAL A 59 37.64 6.39 -24.88
N GLY A 60 38.88 5.95 -25.05
CA GLY A 60 39.75 6.44 -26.13
C GLY A 60 39.33 5.90 -27.49
N ILE A 61 39.59 6.69 -28.50
CA ILE A 61 39.55 6.33 -29.93
C ILE A 61 40.94 6.63 -30.51
N GLY A 62 41.64 5.61 -30.97
CA GLY A 62 42.92 5.76 -31.64
C GLY A 62 42.78 5.68 -33.15
N LEU A 63 43.57 6.45 -33.88
CA LEU A 63 43.62 6.41 -35.32
C LEU A 63 44.95 5.84 -35.80
N SER A 64 44.97 5.25 -37.00
CA SER A 64 46.21 4.71 -37.60
C SER A 64 47.20 5.83 -38.05
N ALA A 65 46.71 7.03 -38.24
CA ALA A 65 47.45 8.24 -38.59
C ALA A 65 46.63 9.48 -38.21
N PRO A 66 47.22 10.68 -38.09
CA PRO A 66 46.48 11.92 -37.88
C PRO A 66 45.42 12.15 -38.96
N ALA A 67 44.21 12.55 -38.53
CA ALA A 67 43.05 12.76 -39.40
C ALA A 67 43.29 13.94 -40.36
N LEU A 68 43.37 13.69 -41.65
CA LEU A 68 43.53 14.74 -42.67
C LEU A 68 42.24 15.53 -42.94
N LYS A 69 41.10 15.09 -42.45
CA LYS A 69 39.78 15.77 -42.47
C LYS A 69 39.03 15.45 -41.23
N ALA A 70 38.30 16.40 -40.65
CA ALA A 70 37.37 16.11 -39.54
C ALA A 70 36.27 15.13 -40.01
N PHE A 71 35.93 14.14 -39.22
CA PHE A 71 34.93 13.12 -39.52
C PHE A 71 34.19 12.65 -38.27
N GLN A 72 33.17 11.83 -38.44
CA GLN A 72 32.36 11.29 -37.33
C GLN A 72 32.44 9.77 -37.29
N VAL A 73 32.35 9.22 -36.11
CA VAL A 73 32.26 7.77 -35.85
C VAL A 73 30.99 7.53 -35.07
N SER A 74 30.13 6.62 -35.51
CA SER A 74 28.96 6.21 -34.80
C SER A 74 29.35 5.25 -33.64
N LEU A 75 28.66 5.41 -32.51
CA LEU A 75 28.87 4.61 -31.30
C LEU A 75 27.64 3.74 -31.08
N GLU A 76 27.81 2.44 -31.12
CA GLU A 76 26.72 1.48 -30.90
C GLU A 76 26.98 0.62 -29.70
N LEU A 77 25.92 0.35 -28.93
CA LEU A 77 25.94 -0.56 -27.82
C LEU A 77 26.03 -2.01 -28.33
N ASN A 78 27.02 -2.77 -27.84
CA ASN A 78 27.23 -4.16 -28.21
C ASN A 78 26.90 -5.09 -27.03
N GLN A 79 25.60 -5.34 -26.82
CA GLN A 79 25.11 -6.17 -25.72
C GLN A 79 25.48 -7.65 -25.91
N ASP A 80 25.53 -8.13 -27.12
CA ASP A 80 25.84 -9.54 -27.43
C ASP A 80 27.26 -9.93 -26.98
N THR A 81 28.23 -9.02 -27.13
CA THR A 81 29.57 -9.23 -26.60
C THR A 81 29.56 -9.45 -25.10
N ILE A 82 28.81 -8.62 -24.34
CA ILE A 82 28.73 -8.77 -22.88
C ILE A 82 28.00 -10.06 -22.51
N ALA A 83 26.87 -10.36 -23.16
CA ALA A 83 26.11 -11.58 -22.91
C ALA A 83 26.99 -12.83 -23.12
N THR A 84 27.74 -12.85 -24.22
CA THR A 84 28.69 -13.95 -24.54
C THR A 84 29.77 -14.07 -23.48
N LEU A 85 30.40 -12.98 -23.05
CA LEU A 85 31.49 -13.00 -22.05
C LEU A 85 30.99 -13.40 -20.65
N ILE A 86 29.75 -13.12 -20.31
CA ILE A 86 29.12 -13.60 -19.08
C ILE A 86 28.81 -15.11 -19.21
N ALA A 87 28.18 -15.51 -20.33
CA ALA A 87 27.76 -16.90 -20.54
C ALA A 87 28.97 -17.91 -20.55
N ASN A 88 30.09 -17.49 -21.13
CA ASN A 88 31.31 -18.30 -21.16
C ASN A 88 32.23 -18.16 -19.92
N ASN A 89 31.74 -17.48 -18.87
CA ASN A 89 32.43 -17.26 -17.60
C ASN A 89 33.70 -16.37 -17.66
N THR A 90 33.97 -15.70 -18.77
CA THR A 90 35.07 -14.73 -18.87
C THR A 90 34.85 -13.52 -17.93
N LEU A 91 33.62 -13.06 -17.81
CA LEU A 91 33.23 -12.03 -16.87
C LEU A 91 32.47 -12.64 -15.70
N GLN A 92 33.20 -13.03 -14.66
CA GLN A 92 32.62 -13.59 -13.43
C GLN A 92 32.01 -12.52 -12.53
N ASN A 93 30.92 -12.84 -11.85
CA ASN A 93 30.19 -11.96 -10.94
C ASN A 93 29.81 -10.61 -11.58
N THR A 94 29.42 -10.66 -12.86
CA THR A 94 29.18 -9.46 -13.68
C THR A 94 27.73 -9.39 -14.12
N VAL A 95 27.17 -8.21 -14.12
CA VAL A 95 25.84 -7.89 -14.64
C VAL A 95 25.99 -6.91 -15.79
N MET A 96 25.29 -7.17 -16.88
CA MET A 96 25.19 -6.21 -17.98
C MET A 96 24.41 -4.95 -17.51
N LEU A 97 24.90 -3.76 -17.80
CA LEU A 97 24.23 -2.52 -17.47
C LEU A 97 22.86 -2.46 -18.16
N PRO A 98 21.76 -2.25 -17.41
CA PRO A 98 20.43 -2.16 -18.00
C PRO A 98 20.28 -0.92 -18.88
N ALA A 99 19.51 -1.02 -19.95
CA ALA A 99 19.17 0.11 -20.80
C ALA A 99 18.53 1.24 -20.00
N GLY A 100 18.86 2.50 -20.34
CA GLY A 100 18.35 3.69 -19.64
C GLY A 100 19.06 4.04 -18.33
N THR A 101 20.05 3.25 -17.89
CA THR A 101 20.82 3.52 -16.66
C THR A 101 22.17 4.19 -16.91
N TYR A 102 22.47 4.45 -18.16
CA TYR A 102 23.69 5.13 -18.62
C TYR A 102 23.34 6.08 -19.76
N SER A 103 24.25 7.03 -20.03
CA SER A 103 24.23 7.91 -21.20
C SER A 103 25.46 7.64 -22.05
N LEU A 104 25.23 7.30 -23.32
CA LEU A 104 26.23 7.11 -24.36
C LEU A 104 25.90 8.07 -25.50
N PRO A 105 26.84 8.90 -26.02
CA PRO A 105 26.60 9.67 -27.22
C PRO A 105 26.43 8.73 -28.42
N ASN A 106 25.64 9.14 -29.41
CA ASN A 106 25.45 8.34 -30.61
C ASN A 106 26.64 8.47 -31.60
N ILE A 107 27.37 9.57 -31.52
CA ILE A 107 28.50 9.89 -32.39
C ILE A 107 29.65 10.45 -31.55
N SER A 108 30.88 10.18 -32.01
CA SER A 108 32.10 10.87 -31.61
C SER A 108 32.67 11.64 -32.77
N GLU A 109 32.99 12.91 -32.54
CA GLU A 109 33.61 13.78 -33.55
C GLU A 109 35.13 13.66 -33.47
N ILE A 110 35.77 13.48 -34.63
CA ILE A 110 37.21 13.40 -34.78
C ILE A 110 37.66 14.68 -35.49
N GLY A 111 38.47 15.48 -34.81
CA GLY A 111 38.98 16.75 -35.35
C GLY A 111 40.04 16.53 -36.42
N TYR A 112 40.29 17.57 -37.23
CA TYR A 112 41.44 17.62 -38.16
C TYR A 112 42.77 17.61 -37.40
N GLY A 113 43.75 16.89 -37.89
CA GLY A 113 45.12 16.86 -37.36
C GLY A 113 45.32 16.05 -36.09
N VAL A 114 44.26 15.41 -35.52
CA VAL A 114 44.38 14.56 -34.34
C VAL A 114 44.58 13.10 -34.69
N ASP A 115 45.35 12.37 -33.88
CA ASP A 115 45.58 10.93 -33.97
C ASP A 115 44.76 10.14 -32.93
N SER A 116 44.06 10.83 -32.04
CA SER A 116 43.24 10.26 -30.99
C SER A 116 42.08 11.18 -30.63
N ALA A 117 41.01 10.58 -30.12
CA ALA A 117 39.85 11.26 -29.59
C ALA A 117 39.30 10.45 -28.40
N PHE A 118 38.23 10.91 -27.80
CA PHE A 118 37.54 10.15 -26.76
C PHE A 118 36.05 10.45 -26.77
N PHE A 119 35.27 9.56 -26.22
CA PHE A 119 33.88 9.81 -25.84
C PHE A 119 33.67 9.52 -24.37
N GLU A 120 32.60 10.04 -23.82
CA GLU A 120 32.27 9.87 -22.40
C GLU A 120 31.01 9.01 -22.24
N VAL A 121 31.11 8.03 -21.33
CA VAL A 121 29.96 7.25 -20.86
C VAL A 121 29.67 7.72 -19.45
N LYS A 122 28.39 8.06 -19.18
CA LYS A 122 27.94 8.47 -17.84
C LYS A 122 26.98 7.44 -17.30
N ILE A 123 27.27 6.93 -16.09
CA ILE A 123 26.49 5.87 -15.44
C ILE A 123 25.97 6.43 -14.11
N GLY A 124 24.66 6.23 -13.85
CA GLY A 124 24.05 6.69 -12.59
C GLY A 124 24.62 5.96 -11.36
N VAL A 125 24.97 6.72 -10.31
CA VAL A 125 25.48 6.18 -9.04
C VAL A 125 24.46 5.20 -8.42
N THR A 126 23.17 5.52 -8.49
CA THR A 126 22.09 4.63 -7.99
C THR A 126 22.04 3.29 -8.72
N THR A 127 22.52 3.22 -9.97
CA THR A 127 22.64 1.96 -10.71
C THR A 127 23.80 1.12 -10.18
N LEU A 128 24.95 1.74 -9.93
CA LEU A 128 26.12 1.09 -9.37
C LEU A 128 25.84 0.58 -7.96
N GLU A 129 25.18 1.41 -7.13
CA GLU A 129 24.70 1.06 -5.81
C GLU A 129 23.78 -0.18 -5.84
N ARG A 130 22.84 -0.22 -6.77
CA ARG A 130 21.90 -1.34 -6.93
C ARG A 130 22.59 -2.69 -7.21
N PHE A 131 23.74 -2.64 -7.86
CA PHE A 131 24.56 -3.82 -8.15
C PHE A 131 25.78 -3.95 -7.25
N TYR A 132 25.76 -3.32 -6.08
CA TYR A 132 26.85 -3.38 -5.11
C TYR A 132 27.30 -4.84 -4.84
N GLY A 133 28.61 -5.05 -4.82
CA GLY A 133 29.20 -6.38 -4.67
C GLY A 133 29.32 -7.18 -5.97
N LYS A 134 28.88 -6.60 -7.10
CA LYS A 134 29.05 -7.18 -8.45
C LYS A 134 29.88 -6.24 -9.33
N LYS A 135 30.37 -6.78 -10.44
CA LYS A 135 30.86 -5.97 -11.54
C LYS A 135 29.69 -5.60 -12.45
N VAL A 136 29.73 -4.40 -13.02
CA VAL A 136 28.80 -3.98 -14.08
C VAL A 136 29.61 -3.82 -15.36
N ALA A 137 29.03 -4.24 -16.48
CA ALA A 137 29.74 -4.23 -17.76
C ALA A 137 28.86 -3.70 -18.90
N MET A 138 29.48 -3.02 -19.85
CA MET A 138 28.93 -2.69 -21.16
C MET A 138 30.02 -2.73 -22.23
N ALA A 139 29.64 -2.92 -23.48
CA ALA A 139 30.55 -2.83 -24.61
C ALA A 139 30.01 -1.80 -25.62
N VAL A 140 30.91 -1.00 -26.19
CA VAL A 140 30.62 0.00 -27.21
C VAL A 140 31.44 -0.31 -28.43
N SER A 141 30.78 -0.42 -29.58
CA SER A 141 31.44 -0.61 -30.89
C SER A 141 31.47 0.69 -31.68
N LEU A 142 32.61 0.93 -32.28
CA LEU A 142 32.81 2.01 -33.27
C LEU A 142 32.34 1.49 -34.64
N VAL A 143 31.37 2.18 -35.24
CA VAL A 143 30.81 1.78 -36.54
C VAL A 143 30.73 2.98 -37.47
N ASP A 144 30.69 2.71 -38.75
CA ASP A 144 30.45 3.67 -39.84
C ASP A 144 31.24 5.00 -39.72
N PRO A 145 32.60 4.95 -39.62
CA PRO A 145 33.38 6.18 -39.72
C PRO A 145 33.13 6.85 -41.05
N THR A 146 32.77 8.15 -41.02
CA THR A 146 32.44 8.90 -42.23
C THR A 146 33.66 9.26 -43.08
N LYS A 147 33.44 9.78 -44.30
CA LYS A 147 34.48 10.23 -45.24
C LYS A 147 35.45 9.15 -45.69
N GLY A 148 34.97 7.92 -45.86
CA GLY A 148 35.75 6.78 -46.38
C GLY A 148 36.69 6.12 -45.36
N ASN A 149 36.70 6.59 -44.11
CA ASN A 149 37.47 5.95 -43.03
C ASN A 149 36.87 4.60 -42.66
N GLN A 150 37.63 3.75 -41.97
CA GLN A 150 37.20 2.40 -41.64
C GLN A 150 37.38 2.12 -40.16
N ALA A 151 36.46 1.33 -39.57
CA ALA A 151 36.63 0.79 -38.24
C ALA A 151 37.53 -0.47 -38.29
N ASN A 152 38.44 -0.60 -37.32
CA ASN A 152 39.30 -1.77 -37.19
C ASN A 152 38.49 -3.01 -36.84
N GLY A 153 38.47 -4.03 -37.69
CA GLY A 153 37.63 -5.19 -37.50
C GLY A 153 37.89 -5.93 -36.17
N ALA A 154 39.15 -5.98 -35.73
CA ALA A 154 39.54 -6.66 -34.50
C ALA A 154 39.51 -5.80 -33.24
N ARG A 155 39.60 -4.46 -33.41
CA ARG A 155 39.69 -3.49 -32.30
C ARG A 155 38.60 -2.39 -32.35
N ARG A 156 37.44 -2.70 -32.89
CA ARG A 156 36.32 -1.72 -32.94
C ARG A 156 35.47 -1.67 -31.70
N THR A 157 35.59 -2.64 -30.78
CA THR A 157 34.75 -2.73 -29.59
C THR A 157 35.59 -2.46 -28.32
N CYS A 158 35.13 -1.53 -27.51
CA CYS A 158 35.66 -1.27 -26.18
C CYS A 158 34.78 -1.96 -25.15
N LEU A 159 35.41 -2.65 -24.20
CA LEU A 159 34.77 -3.24 -23.03
C LEU A 159 34.98 -2.35 -21.81
N ILE A 160 33.90 -1.93 -21.19
CA ILE A 160 33.88 -1.16 -19.94
C ILE A 160 33.41 -2.10 -18.83
N VAL A 161 34.25 -2.35 -17.84
CA VAL A 161 33.92 -3.18 -16.67
C VAL A 161 34.26 -2.40 -15.42
N LEU A 162 33.28 -2.23 -14.54
CA LEU A 162 33.45 -1.50 -13.29
C LEU A 162 33.14 -2.45 -12.12
N ASN A 163 34.00 -2.50 -11.13
CA ASN A 163 33.69 -3.12 -9.85
C ASN A 163 32.95 -2.08 -8.98
N THR A 164 31.72 -2.38 -8.62
CA THR A 164 30.89 -1.43 -7.88
C THR A 164 31.43 -1.12 -6.48
N GLN A 165 32.17 -2.02 -5.86
CA GLN A 165 32.78 -1.83 -4.54
C GLN A 165 33.95 -0.83 -4.57
N ASP A 166 34.59 -0.63 -5.71
CA ASP A 166 35.63 0.37 -5.88
C ASP A 166 35.07 1.81 -6.00
N ILE A 167 33.75 1.90 -6.21
CA ILE A 167 33.06 3.16 -6.48
C ILE A 167 32.11 3.54 -5.34
N ILE A 168 31.38 2.58 -4.79
CA ILE A 168 30.37 2.78 -3.73
C ILE A 168 30.96 2.26 -2.40
N VAL A 169 30.92 3.09 -1.39
CA VAL A 169 31.25 2.70 -0.01
C VAL A 169 30.01 2.05 0.60
N ALA A 170 30.22 0.95 1.35
CA ALA A 170 29.11 0.15 1.89
C ALA A 170 28.17 0.97 2.80
N GLU A 171 28.71 1.94 3.53
CA GLU A 171 28.01 2.81 4.44
C GLU A 171 27.11 3.83 3.72
N ASP A 172 27.40 4.12 2.45
CA ASP A 172 26.65 5.07 1.61
C ASP A 172 25.49 4.41 0.85
N ILE A 173 25.26 3.09 1.04
CA ILE A 173 24.22 2.38 0.32
C ILE A 173 22.83 2.79 0.84
N HIS A 174 22.01 3.24 -0.08
CA HIS A 174 20.61 3.60 0.20
C HIS A 174 19.72 2.34 0.19
N TYR A 175 19.52 1.76 1.35
CA TYR A 175 18.67 0.57 1.49
C TYR A 175 17.19 0.92 1.57
N VAL A 176 16.39 0.25 0.74
CA VAL A 176 14.93 0.26 0.83
C VAL A 176 14.47 -0.88 1.73
N SER A 177 13.65 -0.57 2.73
CA SER A 177 13.21 -1.53 3.74
C SER A 177 11.76 -1.29 4.18
N ILE A 178 11.15 -2.31 4.76
CA ILE A 178 9.92 -2.17 5.55
C ILE A 178 10.34 -1.67 6.95
N THR A 179 9.75 -0.59 7.41
CA THR A 179 10.20 0.08 8.65
C THR A 179 9.61 -0.51 9.91
N ASN A 180 8.37 -1.01 9.84
CA ASN A 180 7.72 -1.65 10.98
C ASN A 180 7.70 -3.16 10.80
N GLY A 181 8.39 -3.87 11.68
CA GLY A 181 8.49 -5.33 11.66
C GLY A 181 9.37 -5.91 10.54
N GLY A 182 10.04 -5.07 9.74
CA GLY A 182 10.91 -5.55 8.66
C GLY A 182 12.00 -6.48 9.17
N GLY A 183 12.17 -7.62 8.50
CA GLY A 183 13.12 -8.67 8.86
C GLY A 183 12.66 -9.64 9.95
N GLY A 184 11.44 -9.46 10.49
CA GLY A 184 10.92 -10.26 11.60
C GLY A 184 9.43 -10.50 11.53
N ILE A 185 8.87 -10.84 12.69
CA ILE A 185 7.44 -11.03 12.92
C ILE A 185 6.91 -9.79 13.64
N LEU A 186 5.93 -9.14 13.02
CA LEU A 186 5.14 -8.07 13.62
C LEU A 186 3.92 -8.68 14.29
N ASN A 187 3.93 -8.72 15.61
CA ASN A 187 2.82 -9.26 16.38
C ASN A 187 1.76 -8.18 16.60
N ILE A 188 0.56 -8.46 16.15
CA ILE A 188 -0.63 -7.63 16.30
C ILE A 188 -1.53 -8.32 17.33
N THR A 189 -1.68 -7.68 18.48
CA THR A 189 -2.54 -8.14 19.57
C THR A 189 -3.56 -7.08 19.90
N ARG A 190 -4.62 -7.44 20.60
CA ARG A 190 -5.72 -6.54 20.91
C ARG A 190 -5.22 -5.21 21.49
N GLY A 191 -5.58 -4.09 20.85
CA GLY A 191 -5.17 -2.73 21.22
C GLY A 191 -3.74 -2.34 20.85
N VAL A 192 -2.96 -3.20 20.17
CA VAL A 192 -1.54 -2.95 19.86
C VAL A 192 -1.22 -3.20 18.39
N GLY A 193 -0.62 -2.20 17.75
CA GLY A 193 -0.04 -2.32 16.41
C GLY A 193 -1.00 -2.09 15.25
N TYR A 194 -2.24 -1.66 15.50
CA TYR A 194 -3.24 -1.37 14.47
C TYR A 194 -4.18 -0.23 14.88
N THR A 195 -4.95 0.24 13.91
CA THR A 195 -6.08 1.14 14.12
C THR A 195 -7.38 0.46 13.69
N VAL A 196 -8.45 0.72 14.45
CA VAL A 196 -9.80 0.22 14.15
C VAL A 196 -10.51 1.19 13.22
N THR A 197 -11.18 0.65 12.20
CA THR A 197 -12.09 1.38 11.31
C THR A 197 -13.44 0.68 11.23
N SER A 198 -14.44 1.32 10.65
CA SER A 198 -15.74 0.68 10.40
C SER A 198 -15.63 -0.53 9.45
N ALA A 199 -14.64 -0.54 8.56
CA ALA A 199 -14.44 -1.60 7.57
C ALA A 199 -13.57 -2.76 8.08
N GLY A 200 -12.73 -2.53 9.08
CA GLY A 200 -11.76 -3.51 9.55
C GLY A 200 -10.64 -2.90 10.37
N VAL A 201 -9.50 -3.57 10.40
CA VAL A 201 -8.27 -3.09 11.04
C VAL A 201 -7.25 -2.66 10.00
N THR A 202 -6.48 -1.62 10.32
CA THR A 202 -5.39 -1.11 9.49
C THR A 202 -4.08 -1.19 10.26
N ILE A 203 -3.09 -1.85 9.68
CA ILE A 203 -1.78 -2.13 10.27
C ILE A 203 -0.73 -1.32 9.51
N PRO A 204 -0.03 -0.37 10.16
CA PRO A 204 1.01 0.41 9.53
C PRO A 204 2.29 -0.43 9.40
N LEU A 205 2.82 -0.53 8.19
CA LEU A 205 4.08 -1.21 7.88
C LEU A 205 5.20 -0.20 7.57
N GLY A 206 4.89 0.82 6.76
CA GLY A 206 5.84 1.84 6.34
C GLY A 206 6.95 1.31 5.43
N ILE A 207 7.39 2.15 4.51
CA ILE A 207 8.60 1.92 3.69
C ILE A 207 9.60 3.03 3.96
N GLY A 208 10.85 2.66 4.19
CA GLY A 208 11.95 3.58 4.43
C GLY A 208 13.07 3.45 3.40
N LEU A 209 13.76 4.55 3.17
CA LEU A 209 15.01 4.64 2.45
C LEU A 209 16.09 5.09 3.43
N ALA A 210 17.13 4.30 3.61
CA ALA A 210 18.31 4.71 4.35
C ALA A 210 19.12 5.72 3.52
N GLY A 211 19.74 6.70 4.18
CA GLY A 211 20.55 7.73 3.52
C GLY A 211 19.77 8.98 3.10
N THR A 212 20.33 9.73 2.18
CA THR A 212 19.77 11.01 1.72
C THR A 212 18.66 10.80 0.67
N PRO A 213 17.57 11.58 0.72
CA PRO A 213 16.53 11.48 -0.29
C PRO A 213 17.03 12.01 -1.64
N GLY A 214 16.55 11.38 -2.71
CA GLY A 214 16.84 11.79 -4.09
C GLY A 214 15.56 11.88 -4.92
N ASN A 215 15.66 11.60 -6.22
CA ASN A 215 14.49 11.52 -7.10
C ASN A 215 13.57 10.38 -6.71
N GLY A 216 12.26 10.55 -6.93
CA GLY A 216 11.27 9.52 -6.69
C GLY A 216 11.53 8.20 -7.42
N PHE A 217 11.02 7.11 -6.88
CA PHE A 217 11.18 5.76 -7.43
C PHE A 217 10.02 4.84 -7.06
N THR A 218 9.92 3.72 -7.77
CA THR A 218 8.85 2.73 -7.58
C THR A 218 9.38 1.50 -6.84
N ILE A 219 8.56 0.96 -5.96
CA ILE A 219 8.83 -0.24 -5.16
C ILE A 219 7.71 -1.25 -5.43
N LYS A 220 8.05 -2.52 -5.63
CA LYS A 220 7.08 -3.60 -5.81
C LYS A 220 7.14 -4.58 -4.67
N THR A 221 5.96 -4.98 -4.18
CA THR A 221 5.78 -5.97 -3.14
C THR A 221 5.02 -7.18 -3.65
N VAL A 222 5.23 -8.32 -3.01
CA VAL A 222 4.48 -9.55 -3.25
C VAL A 222 4.14 -10.21 -1.91
N LEU A 223 3.09 -11.01 -1.93
CA LEU A 223 2.80 -11.97 -0.87
C LEU A 223 3.73 -13.17 -0.98
N ASN A 224 4.08 -13.72 0.17
CA ASN A 224 4.85 -14.94 0.27
C ASN A 224 4.17 -15.91 1.25
N SER A 225 3.10 -16.54 0.80
CA SER A 225 2.30 -17.49 1.60
C SER A 225 3.13 -18.70 2.08
N ASP A 226 4.08 -19.17 1.26
CA ASP A 226 4.95 -20.30 1.59
C ASP A 226 5.80 -20.03 2.84
N THR A 227 6.15 -18.76 3.09
CA THR A 227 6.85 -18.35 4.30
C THR A 227 6.02 -18.70 5.55
N ILE A 228 4.71 -18.47 5.54
CA ILE A 228 3.83 -18.76 6.67
C ILE A 228 3.80 -20.26 6.96
N ALA A 229 3.58 -21.08 5.94
CA ALA A 229 3.56 -22.53 6.09
C ALA A 229 4.88 -23.07 6.69
N THR A 230 6.01 -22.58 6.22
CA THR A 230 7.34 -22.93 6.73
C THR A 230 7.52 -22.52 8.19
N LEU A 231 7.08 -21.31 8.57
CA LEU A 231 7.22 -20.79 9.94
C LEU A 231 6.27 -21.50 10.94
N VAL A 232 5.12 -21.96 10.50
CA VAL A 232 4.24 -22.81 11.31
C VAL A 232 4.85 -24.21 11.48
N ALA A 233 5.36 -24.80 10.39
CA ALA A 233 5.96 -26.14 10.42
C ALA A 233 7.19 -26.25 11.34
N ASN A 234 8.02 -25.20 11.40
CA ASN A 234 9.20 -25.15 12.25
C ASN A 234 8.95 -24.60 13.67
N GLY A 235 7.70 -24.29 14.01
CA GLY A 235 7.30 -23.79 15.33
C GLY A 235 7.60 -22.32 15.62
N THR A 236 8.03 -21.55 14.61
CA THR A 236 8.26 -20.10 14.76
C THR A 236 6.95 -19.33 14.88
N LEU A 237 5.89 -19.75 14.18
CA LEU A 237 4.53 -19.27 14.36
C LEU A 237 3.69 -20.29 15.13
N PRO A 238 2.65 -19.85 15.88
CA PRO A 238 1.76 -20.74 16.59
C PRO A 238 1.12 -21.80 15.69
N GLN A 239 0.95 -23.02 16.20
CA GLN A 239 0.21 -24.06 15.48
C GLN A 239 -1.22 -23.58 15.22
N GLY A 240 -1.76 -23.94 14.06
CA GLY A 240 -3.10 -23.49 13.62
C GLY A 240 -3.12 -22.08 13.00
N THR A 241 -1.99 -21.35 12.97
CA THR A 241 -1.94 -20.06 12.26
C THR A 241 -2.29 -20.25 10.78
N LYS A 242 -3.30 -19.50 10.32
CA LYS A 242 -3.77 -19.54 8.94
C LYS A 242 -3.12 -18.43 8.10
N ALA A 243 -2.55 -18.80 6.95
CA ALA A 243 -2.09 -17.82 5.97
C ALA A 243 -3.30 -17.21 5.25
N LEU A 244 -3.37 -15.86 5.18
CA LEU A 244 -4.39 -15.18 4.40
C LEU A 244 -4.02 -15.16 2.92
N THR A 245 -5.01 -15.35 2.06
CA THR A 245 -4.93 -15.17 0.62
C THR A 245 -5.16 -13.71 0.22
N THR A 246 -4.79 -13.32 -0.98
CA THR A 246 -4.81 -11.93 -1.46
C THR A 246 -6.20 -11.29 -1.50
N ASP A 247 -7.27 -12.09 -1.53
CA ASP A 247 -8.65 -11.66 -1.51
C ASP A 247 -9.19 -11.34 -0.10
N LYS A 248 -8.42 -11.70 0.94
CA LYS A 248 -8.81 -11.56 2.35
C LYS A 248 -8.24 -10.33 3.03
N PHE A 249 -7.39 -9.55 2.37
CA PHE A 249 -6.83 -8.31 2.89
C PHE A 249 -6.42 -7.38 1.76
N TYR A 250 -6.09 -6.13 2.09
CA TYR A 250 -5.62 -5.12 1.14
C TYR A 250 -4.23 -4.64 1.53
N ALA A 251 -3.31 -4.66 0.58
CA ALA A 251 -2.02 -4.00 0.65
C ALA A 251 -1.57 -3.65 -0.78
N ASP A 252 -1.00 -2.47 -0.96
CA ASP A 252 -0.52 -2.04 -2.27
C ASP A 252 0.62 -2.93 -2.75
N THR A 253 0.55 -3.39 -3.99
CA THR A 253 1.63 -4.15 -4.65
C THR A 253 2.64 -3.26 -5.35
N THR A 254 2.32 -1.98 -5.52
CA THR A 254 3.21 -0.98 -6.11
C THR A 254 3.15 0.30 -5.29
N ILE A 255 4.28 0.67 -4.71
CA ILE A 255 4.42 1.85 -3.85
C ILE A 255 5.34 2.85 -4.55
N ILE A 256 5.00 4.12 -4.50
CA ILE A 256 5.83 5.22 -5.02
C ILE A 256 6.47 5.93 -3.84
N MET A 257 7.81 5.92 -3.79
CA MET A 257 8.57 6.82 -2.93
C MET A 257 8.68 8.17 -3.64
N PRO A 258 8.07 9.22 -3.12
CA PRO A 258 8.18 10.55 -3.74
C PRO A 258 9.61 11.07 -3.71
N GLY A 259 9.95 11.96 -4.63
CA GLY A 259 11.24 12.68 -4.58
C GLY A 259 11.40 13.46 -3.29
N ASN A 260 12.63 13.56 -2.80
CA ASN A 260 13.00 14.27 -1.57
C ASN A 260 12.34 13.72 -0.28
N LYS A 261 11.92 12.44 -0.29
CA LYS A 261 11.41 11.72 0.89
C LYS A 261 12.25 10.49 1.18
N THR A 262 12.43 10.20 2.46
CA THR A 262 13.09 8.99 2.97
C THR A 262 12.10 7.97 3.51
N SER A 263 10.81 8.28 3.52
CA SER A 263 9.77 7.37 3.97
C SER A 263 8.44 7.64 3.28
N VAL A 264 7.64 6.60 3.17
CA VAL A 264 6.27 6.67 2.68
C VAL A 264 5.39 5.74 3.51
N PRO A 265 4.15 6.15 3.83
CA PRO A 265 3.19 5.25 4.45
C PRO A 265 2.97 4.01 3.57
N TYR A 266 3.00 2.85 4.20
CA TYR A 266 2.58 1.59 3.63
C TYR A 266 1.74 0.88 4.66
N VAL A 267 0.53 0.49 4.30
CA VAL A 267 -0.44 -0.06 5.23
C VAL A 267 -1.02 -1.36 4.68
N MET A 268 -1.39 -2.24 5.59
CA MET A 268 -2.19 -3.42 5.32
C MET A 268 -3.53 -3.28 6.03
N SER A 269 -4.63 -3.57 5.36
CA SER A 269 -5.97 -3.53 5.93
C SER A 269 -6.65 -4.88 5.82
N ILE A 270 -7.29 -5.32 6.90
CA ILE A 270 -8.02 -6.59 6.96
C ILE A 270 -9.48 -6.28 7.30
N PRO A 271 -10.43 -6.68 6.45
CA PRO A 271 -11.86 -6.47 6.71
C PRO A 271 -12.35 -7.28 7.92
N TRP A 272 -13.39 -6.78 8.59
CA TRP A 272 -13.97 -7.46 9.74
C TRP A 272 -14.51 -8.84 9.42
N ASN A 273 -15.10 -9.07 8.24
CA ASN A 273 -15.55 -10.40 7.84
C ASN A 273 -14.40 -11.43 7.81
N THR A 274 -13.21 -11.03 7.36
CA THR A 274 -12.02 -11.90 7.41
C THR A 274 -11.60 -12.21 8.84
N MET A 275 -11.67 -11.23 9.74
CA MET A 275 -11.38 -11.42 11.16
C MET A 275 -12.41 -12.37 11.80
N ASP A 276 -13.71 -12.17 11.52
CA ASP A 276 -14.82 -12.97 12.06
C ASP A 276 -14.81 -14.42 11.53
N GLU A 277 -14.34 -14.68 10.30
CA GLU A 277 -14.11 -16.02 9.76
C GLU A 277 -12.98 -16.80 10.46
N ASN A 278 -12.16 -16.14 11.27
CA ASN A 278 -10.96 -16.72 11.89
C ASN A 278 -10.90 -16.52 13.41
N LEU A 279 -12.05 -16.57 14.08
CA LEU A 279 -12.16 -16.35 15.54
C LEU A 279 -11.36 -17.35 16.39
N ASP A 280 -11.14 -18.56 15.88
CA ASP A 280 -10.50 -19.64 16.64
C ASP A 280 -8.98 -19.70 16.47
N ASN A 281 -8.45 -19.11 15.39
CA ASN A 281 -7.05 -19.26 15.02
C ASN A 281 -6.39 -17.89 14.74
N PRO A 282 -5.11 -17.73 15.08
CA PRO A 282 -4.34 -16.60 14.57
C PRO A 282 -4.26 -16.62 13.04
N ILE A 283 -4.16 -15.46 12.43
CA ILE A 283 -3.94 -15.31 10.99
C ILE A 283 -2.61 -14.62 10.72
N ALA A 284 -1.99 -14.92 9.59
CA ALA A 284 -0.73 -14.31 9.24
C ALA A 284 -0.63 -13.95 7.74
N VAL A 285 0.14 -12.90 7.47
CA VAL A 285 0.49 -12.44 6.12
C VAL A 285 1.98 -12.19 6.05
N ALA A 286 2.67 -12.75 5.06
CA ALA A 286 4.05 -12.40 4.76
C ALA A 286 4.09 -11.49 3.53
N ILE A 287 4.68 -10.30 3.68
CA ILE A 287 4.86 -9.33 2.60
C ILE A 287 6.35 -9.14 2.35
N ARG A 288 6.75 -9.18 1.08
CA ARG A 288 8.14 -9.03 0.66
C ARG A 288 8.27 -7.95 -0.41
N ILE A 289 9.21 -7.04 -0.23
CA ILE A 289 9.68 -6.17 -1.32
C ILE A 289 10.53 -7.00 -2.27
N VAL A 290 10.14 -7.07 -3.54
CA VAL A 290 10.84 -7.89 -4.56
C VAL A 290 11.69 -7.07 -5.49
N SER A 291 11.33 -5.82 -5.76
CA SER A 291 12.11 -4.94 -6.61
C SER A 291 11.90 -3.47 -6.29
N THR A 292 12.86 -2.68 -6.67
CA THR A 292 12.81 -1.22 -6.69
C THR A 292 13.44 -0.71 -7.99
N SER A 293 12.92 0.38 -8.52
CA SER A 293 13.50 0.98 -9.75
C SER A 293 14.83 1.71 -9.50
N LYS A 294 15.10 2.10 -8.24
CA LYS A 294 16.37 2.68 -7.78
C LYS A 294 16.76 2.08 -6.43
N HIS A 295 18.01 2.27 -6.05
CA HIS A 295 18.56 1.85 -4.76
C HIS A 295 18.59 0.33 -4.54
N VAL A 296 18.98 -0.11 -3.37
CA VAL A 296 19.20 -1.51 -3.02
C VAL A 296 18.13 -1.98 -2.05
N LEU A 297 17.66 -3.21 -2.20
CA LEU A 297 16.79 -3.81 -1.19
C LEU A 297 17.61 -4.19 0.03
N HIS A 298 17.13 -3.82 1.22
CA HIS A 298 17.77 -4.23 2.48
C HIS A 298 17.82 -5.79 2.54
N PRO A 299 18.94 -6.40 2.82
CA PRO A 299 19.08 -7.85 2.75
C PRO A 299 18.10 -8.60 3.65
N VAL A 300 17.79 -8.05 4.83
CA VAL A 300 16.92 -8.62 5.84
C VAL A 300 15.55 -7.94 5.85
N ASN A 301 15.50 -6.60 6.05
CA ASN A 301 14.27 -5.86 6.32
C ASN A 301 13.35 -5.66 5.10
N LYS A 302 13.55 -6.41 4.03
CA LYS A 302 12.68 -6.42 2.83
C LYS A 302 11.46 -7.33 2.98
N THR A 303 11.35 -8.10 4.05
CA THR A 303 10.22 -8.99 4.32
C THR A 303 9.69 -8.72 5.73
N VAL A 304 8.39 -8.74 5.91
CA VAL A 304 7.71 -8.72 7.20
C VAL A 304 6.70 -9.87 7.25
N VAL A 305 6.60 -10.52 8.38
CA VAL A 305 5.50 -11.44 8.71
C VAL A 305 4.60 -10.75 9.72
N VAL A 306 3.38 -10.44 9.34
CA VAL A 306 2.37 -9.87 10.23
C VAL A 306 1.58 -11.02 10.82
N LEU A 307 1.71 -11.24 12.11
CA LEU A 307 0.94 -12.23 12.87
C LEU A 307 -0.15 -11.50 13.66
N ILE A 308 -1.41 -11.86 13.41
CA ILE A 308 -2.57 -11.23 14.05
C ILE A 308 -3.23 -12.24 14.98
N ASP A 309 -3.28 -11.87 16.25
CA ASP A 309 -3.95 -12.66 17.27
C ASP A 309 -5.47 -12.62 17.11
N LYS A 310 -6.13 -13.73 17.37
CA LYS A 310 -7.59 -13.86 17.27
C LYS A 310 -8.36 -12.86 18.14
N SER A 311 -7.78 -12.39 19.24
CA SER A 311 -8.41 -11.41 20.12
C SER A 311 -8.66 -10.05 19.48
N VAL A 312 -8.00 -9.75 18.35
CA VAL A 312 -8.21 -8.52 17.59
C VAL A 312 -9.63 -8.45 17.03
N SER A 313 -10.24 -9.60 16.69
CA SER A 313 -11.63 -9.68 16.24
C SER A 313 -12.63 -9.13 17.25
N LEU A 314 -12.31 -9.18 18.55
CA LEU A 314 -13.16 -8.63 19.61
C LEU A 314 -13.29 -7.10 19.55
N ASP A 315 -12.46 -6.43 18.77
CA ASP A 315 -12.57 -4.97 18.54
C ASP A 315 -13.51 -4.63 17.37
N ASN A 316 -14.05 -5.64 16.70
CA ASN A 316 -15.13 -5.44 15.75
C ASN A 316 -16.39 -5.00 16.48
N ASN A 317 -16.78 -3.73 16.31
CA ASN A 317 -18.01 -3.19 16.87
C ASN A 317 -18.99 -2.68 15.81
N SER A 318 -18.91 -3.22 14.59
CA SER A 318 -19.92 -2.97 13.56
C SER A 318 -21.27 -3.53 13.98
N TYR A 319 -22.33 -2.80 13.65
CA TYR A 319 -23.70 -3.22 13.99
C TYR A 319 -24.08 -4.54 13.30
N ILE A 320 -24.56 -5.53 14.08
CA ILE A 320 -25.10 -6.77 13.54
C ILE A 320 -26.61 -6.59 13.32
N LEU A 321 -27.04 -6.72 12.08
CA LEU A 321 -28.45 -6.82 11.77
C LEU A 321 -28.89 -8.28 12.03
N GLY A 322 -29.69 -8.49 13.07
CA GLY A 322 -30.27 -9.80 13.36
C GLY A 322 -31.41 -10.16 12.37
N ASP A 323 -31.83 -11.42 12.43
CA ASP A 323 -32.96 -11.96 11.67
C ASP A 323 -34.11 -12.44 12.59
N GLY A 324 -34.20 -11.88 13.78
CA GLY A 324 -35.20 -12.20 14.78
C GLY A 324 -36.63 -11.84 14.33
N THR A 325 -37.62 -12.47 14.98
CA THR A 325 -39.04 -12.35 14.65
C THR A 325 -39.87 -11.73 15.76
N GLY A 326 -39.28 -11.48 16.95
CA GLY A 326 -39.96 -10.96 18.11
C GLY A 326 -39.77 -11.85 19.34
N LEU A 327 -40.61 -11.67 20.38
CA LEU A 327 -40.63 -12.44 21.62
C LEU A 327 -41.90 -13.25 21.73
N LYS A 328 -41.85 -14.40 22.41
CA LYS A 328 -43.05 -15.10 22.85
C LYS A 328 -43.74 -14.28 23.89
N ALA A 329 -44.99 -13.92 23.64
CA ALA A 329 -45.84 -13.13 24.51
C ALA A 329 -46.96 -14.03 25.06
N GLU A 330 -47.12 -14.00 26.39
CA GLU A 330 -48.16 -14.69 27.13
C GLU A 330 -48.95 -13.65 27.93
N TYR A 331 -50.26 -13.66 27.79
CA TYR A 331 -51.19 -12.73 28.41
C TYR A 331 -52.13 -13.44 29.36
N PHE A 332 -52.25 -12.95 30.58
CA PHE A 332 -52.97 -13.58 31.67
C PHE A 332 -54.08 -12.65 32.18
N THR A 333 -55.25 -13.23 32.51
CA THR A 333 -56.25 -12.51 33.27
C THR A 333 -55.77 -12.25 34.69
N GLY A 334 -56.01 -11.02 35.23
CA GLY A 334 -55.48 -10.62 36.55
C GLY A 334 -53.98 -10.29 36.54
N GLN A 335 -53.50 -9.76 37.61
CA GLN A 335 -52.22 -9.04 37.75
C GLN A 335 -51.00 -9.88 38.14
N THR A 336 -51.17 -11.22 38.24
CA THR A 336 -50.19 -12.12 38.89
C THR A 336 -49.44 -13.04 37.93
N LEU A 337 -49.50 -12.80 36.59
CA LEU A 337 -48.86 -13.67 35.59
C LEU A 337 -49.25 -15.14 35.74
N ASP A 338 -48.27 -16.04 35.66
CA ASP A 338 -48.39 -17.50 35.80
C ASP A 338 -48.32 -18.00 37.22
N GLU A 339 -48.44 -17.15 38.21
CA GLU A 339 -48.44 -17.55 39.63
C GLU A 339 -49.56 -18.57 39.93
N GLY A 340 -49.22 -19.57 40.74
CA GLY A 340 -50.16 -20.66 41.07
C GLY A 340 -50.46 -21.62 39.90
N GLY A 341 -49.66 -21.60 38.82
CA GLY A 341 -49.87 -22.48 37.67
C GLY A 341 -50.95 -21.97 36.69
N LYS A 342 -51.25 -20.70 36.74
CA LYS A 342 -52.19 -20.07 35.81
C LYS A 342 -51.69 -20.19 34.35
N LEU A 343 -52.60 -20.60 33.46
CA LEU A 343 -52.31 -20.67 32.04
C LEU A 343 -52.59 -19.33 31.36
N PRO A 344 -51.84 -18.95 30.32
CA PRO A 344 -52.11 -17.74 29.59
C PRO A 344 -53.43 -17.84 28.81
N SER A 345 -54.19 -16.73 28.76
CA SER A 345 -55.41 -16.62 27.97
C SER A 345 -55.09 -16.45 26.49
N VAL A 346 -53.95 -15.82 26.17
CA VAL A 346 -53.45 -15.62 24.81
C VAL A 346 -51.95 -15.86 24.78
N THR A 347 -51.48 -16.60 23.78
CA THR A 347 -50.06 -16.78 23.48
C THR A 347 -49.83 -16.47 22.01
N ARG A 348 -48.82 -15.63 21.71
CA ARG A 348 -48.46 -15.25 20.36
C ARG A 348 -46.99 -14.80 20.28
N ILE A 349 -46.51 -14.43 19.09
CA ILE A 349 -45.25 -13.73 18.94
C ILE A 349 -45.53 -12.24 18.73
N ASP A 350 -45.00 -11.42 19.61
CA ASP A 350 -45.01 -9.97 19.45
C ASP A 350 -43.70 -9.53 18.81
N PRO A 351 -43.75 -8.85 17.67
CA PRO A 351 -42.52 -8.41 16.95
C PRO A 351 -41.63 -7.49 17.80
N GLN A 352 -42.25 -6.64 18.62
CA GLN A 352 -41.59 -5.67 19.50
C GLN A 352 -42.48 -5.44 20.71
N ILE A 353 -41.94 -4.90 21.80
CA ILE A 353 -42.72 -4.34 22.88
C ILE A 353 -42.87 -2.85 22.62
N ASP A 354 -43.89 -2.49 21.85
CA ASP A 354 -44.22 -1.11 21.45
C ASP A 354 -45.75 -0.97 21.38
N PHE A 355 -46.34 -0.86 22.51
CA PHE A 355 -47.79 -0.85 22.66
C PHE A 355 -48.29 0.42 23.35
N ASP A 356 -49.42 0.93 22.85
CA ASP A 356 -50.11 2.10 23.36
C ASP A 356 -51.61 1.91 23.18
N GLY A 357 -52.38 1.89 24.29
CA GLY A 357 -53.82 1.70 24.27
C GLY A 357 -54.28 0.34 23.74
N TRP A 358 -53.54 -0.73 24.07
CA TRP A 358 -53.80 -2.07 23.52
C TRP A 358 -54.50 -3.02 24.49
N GLN A 359 -55.38 -3.88 23.95
CA GLN A 359 -56.14 -4.87 24.67
C GLN A 359 -55.86 -6.25 24.13
N PRO A 360 -54.90 -6.98 24.71
CA PRO A 360 -54.45 -8.26 24.16
C PRO A 360 -55.44 -9.42 24.43
N ILE A 361 -56.31 -9.30 25.39
CA ILE A 361 -57.35 -10.28 25.77
C ILE A 361 -58.69 -9.70 25.41
N ASP A 362 -59.47 -10.37 24.55
CA ASP A 362 -60.77 -9.91 24.11
C ASP A 362 -61.71 -9.52 25.26
N GLY A 363 -62.29 -8.31 25.14
CA GLY A 363 -63.24 -7.76 26.12
C GLY A 363 -62.62 -7.35 27.45
N ARG A 364 -61.28 -7.30 27.58
CA ARG A 364 -60.59 -6.94 28.81
C ARG A 364 -59.64 -5.74 28.60
N GLY A 365 -60.07 -4.57 29.07
CA GLY A 365 -59.21 -3.37 29.15
C GLY A 365 -58.30 -3.37 30.37
N ASP A 366 -58.85 -3.79 31.51
CA ASP A 366 -58.24 -3.71 32.84
C ASP A 366 -57.97 -5.09 33.45
N ASP A 367 -57.18 -5.16 34.55
CA ASP A 367 -56.93 -6.29 35.36
C ASP A 367 -56.35 -7.52 34.59
N TRP A 368 -55.18 -7.32 33.98
CA TRP A 368 -54.46 -8.34 33.26
C TRP A 368 -52.93 -8.16 33.39
N SER A 369 -52.16 -9.12 32.92
CA SER A 369 -50.68 -9.07 32.93
C SER A 369 -50.12 -9.76 31.72
N SER A 370 -48.89 -9.41 31.37
CA SER A 370 -48.16 -9.99 30.25
C SER A 370 -46.74 -10.35 30.58
N LYS A 371 -46.26 -11.38 29.87
CA LYS A 371 -44.91 -11.92 30.00
C LYS A 371 -44.36 -12.14 28.59
N TRP A 372 -43.26 -11.45 28.26
CA TRP A 372 -42.51 -11.66 27.04
C TRP A 372 -41.24 -12.43 27.35
N THR A 373 -40.96 -13.50 26.61
CA THR A 373 -39.78 -14.34 26.79
C THR A 373 -39.06 -14.65 25.49
N GLY A 374 -37.73 -14.72 25.55
CA GLY A 374 -36.91 -15.02 24.40
C GLY A 374 -35.46 -14.67 24.60
N GLU A 375 -34.82 -14.29 23.49
CA GLU A 375 -33.44 -13.84 23.48
C GLU A 375 -33.31 -12.46 22.77
N PHE A 376 -32.40 -11.65 23.27
CA PHE A 376 -31.95 -10.39 22.66
C PHE A 376 -30.54 -10.58 22.09
N LEU A 377 -30.38 -10.37 20.79
CA LEU A 377 -29.05 -10.34 20.15
C LEU A 377 -28.45 -8.95 20.32
N ALA A 378 -27.35 -8.85 21.04
CA ALA A 378 -26.65 -7.58 21.19
C ALA A 378 -25.93 -7.20 19.88
N PRO A 379 -26.40 -6.15 19.15
CA PRO A 379 -25.85 -5.80 17.85
C PRO A 379 -24.44 -5.21 17.90
N VAL A 380 -24.03 -4.65 19.03
CA VAL A 380 -22.73 -4.03 19.30
C VAL A 380 -22.26 -4.38 20.70
N ARG A 381 -20.97 -4.23 20.96
CA ARG A 381 -20.42 -4.27 22.32
C ARG A 381 -20.56 -2.91 22.97
N GLY A 382 -20.97 -2.86 24.23
CA GLY A 382 -21.03 -1.62 24.99
C GLY A 382 -21.90 -1.68 26.23
N GLU A 383 -22.01 -0.55 26.92
CA GLU A 383 -22.97 -0.35 28.01
C GLU A 383 -24.33 -0.02 27.41
N TYR A 384 -25.26 -0.94 27.50
CA TYR A 384 -26.65 -0.78 27.12
C TYR A 384 -27.41 -0.10 28.23
N THR A 385 -28.20 0.90 27.91
CA THR A 385 -29.27 1.38 28.80
C THR A 385 -30.58 0.88 28.23
N PHE A 386 -31.25 -0.03 28.92
CA PHE A 386 -32.62 -0.41 28.63
C PHE A 386 -33.57 0.53 29.36
N LEU A 387 -34.66 0.92 28.69
CA LEU A 387 -35.62 1.88 29.19
C LEU A 387 -37.04 1.33 29.01
N GLN A 388 -37.79 1.37 30.05
CA GLN A 388 -39.23 1.14 30.07
C GLN A 388 -39.90 2.50 30.23
N ASP A 389 -40.38 3.08 29.09
CA ASP A 389 -41.01 4.42 29.11
C ASP A 389 -42.51 4.29 29.28
N ARG A 390 -43.03 4.93 30.32
CA ARG A 390 -44.47 5.04 30.61
C ARG A 390 -45.18 3.66 30.65
N TRP A 391 -44.52 2.61 31.20
CA TRP A 391 -45.22 1.36 31.43
C TRP A 391 -46.32 1.55 32.47
N ASP A 392 -47.51 1.30 32.02
CA ASP A 392 -48.73 1.54 32.78
C ASP A 392 -49.37 0.16 33.04
N ASP A 393 -49.30 -0.35 34.23
CA ASP A 393 -48.73 0.10 35.52
C ASP A 393 -47.34 -0.44 35.81
N GLY A 394 -47.28 -1.65 36.35
CA GLY A 394 -46.07 -2.26 36.87
C GLY A 394 -45.23 -2.99 35.83
N SER A 395 -43.92 -3.05 36.05
CA SER A 395 -43.01 -3.66 35.07
C SER A 395 -41.78 -4.30 35.69
N ARG A 396 -41.23 -5.31 34.99
CA ARG A 396 -39.92 -5.92 35.24
C ARG A 396 -39.19 -6.18 33.96
N LEU A 397 -37.86 -6.13 34.03
CA LEU A 397 -37.00 -6.56 32.94
C LEU A 397 -35.86 -7.42 33.50
N PHE A 398 -35.69 -8.60 32.92
CA PHE A 398 -34.62 -9.53 33.28
C PHE A 398 -33.70 -9.75 32.07
N ILE A 399 -32.40 -9.76 32.31
CA ILE A 399 -31.38 -10.20 31.35
C ILE A 399 -30.62 -11.36 31.99
N ASN A 400 -30.59 -12.51 31.33
CA ASN A 400 -30.01 -13.76 31.83
C ASN A 400 -30.53 -14.14 33.23
N GLY A 401 -31.83 -13.90 33.51
CA GLY A 401 -32.48 -14.21 34.76
C GLY A 401 -32.22 -13.23 35.92
N VAL A 402 -31.41 -12.18 35.66
CA VAL A 402 -31.18 -11.11 36.65
C VAL A 402 -32.14 -9.97 36.38
N ALA A 403 -32.94 -9.61 37.39
CA ALA A 403 -33.84 -8.47 37.33
C ALA A 403 -33.02 -7.15 37.30
N ILE A 404 -32.96 -6.50 36.16
CA ILE A 404 -32.31 -5.21 36.02
C ILE A 404 -33.26 -4.03 36.22
N ILE A 405 -34.58 -4.27 35.99
CA ILE A 405 -35.68 -3.37 36.39
C ILE A 405 -36.68 -4.23 37.18
N ASN A 406 -37.13 -3.77 38.34
CA ASN A 406 -38.10 -4.47 39.15
C ASN A 406 -39.03 -3.47 39.88
N ASP A 407 -40.12 -3.13 39.22
CA ASP A 407 -41.13 -2.18 39.70
C ASP A 407 -42.55 -2.69 39.38
N PHE A 408 -42.77 -3.97 39.65
CA PHE A 408 -43.98 -4.68 39.19
C PHE A 408 -45.23 -4.31 40.01
N THR A 409 -45.07 -3.88 41.27
CA THR A 409 -46.16 -3.49 42.13
C THR A 409 -46.49 -2.00 42.09
N ALA A 410 -45.73 -1.23 41.32
CA ALA A 410 -45.98 0.17 41.15
C ALA A 410 -47.29 0.42 40.39
N GLU A 411 -48.03 1.42 40.81
CA GLU A 411 -49.08 1.99 40.00
C GLU A 411 -48.50 2.90 38.92
N TRP A 412 -49.32 3.28 37.94
CA TRP A 412 -48.87 4.15 36.87
C TRP A 412 -48.10 5.39 37.34
N ASN A 413 -46.95 5.61 36.81
CA ASN A 413 -46.20 6.83 37.00
C ASN A 413 -45.58 7.25 35.67
N GLN A 414 -45.36 8.55 35.46
CA GLN A 414 -44.74 9.10 34.27
C GLN A 414 -43.20 8.94 34.26
N SER A 415 -42.63 8.30 35.26
CA SER A 415 -41.18 8.11 35.39
C SER A 415 -40.72 7.03 34.45
N ARG A 416 -39.61 7.30 33.81
CA ARG A 416 -38.88 6.29 33.00
C ARG A 416 -38.10 5.37 33.92
N ARG A 417 -38.38 4.09 33.82
CA ARG A 417 -37.58 3.07 34.47
C ARG A 417 -36.43 2.68 33.56
N GLN A 418 -35.21 2.71 34.06
CA GLN A 418 -34.03 2.40 33.24
C GLN A 418 -32.98 1.64 34.03
N ALA A 419 -32.21 0.83 33.30
CA ALA A 419 -31.08 0.09 33.86
C ALA A 419 -29.95 -0.05 32.86
N LYS A 420 -28.73 -0.15 33.36
CA LYS A 420 -27.53 -0.30 32.57
C LYS A 420 -26.93 -1.69 32.70
N ILE A 421 -26.46 -2.25 31.60
CA ILE A 421 -25.77 -3.54 31.56
C ILE A 421 -24.77 -3.55 30.42
N THR A 422 -23.57 -4.11 30.61
CA THR A 422 -22.59 -4.29 29.55
C THR A 422 -22.86 -5.61 28.83
N LEU A 423 -23.00 -5.54 27.50
CA LEU A 423 -23.22 -6.69 26.64
C LEU A 423 -22.15 -6.79 25.57
N GLU A 424 -21.85 -8.03 25.14
CA GLU A 424 -20.86 -8.32 24.08
C GLU A 424 -21.56 -8.49 22.72
N ARG A 425 -20.95 -7.95 21.65
CA ARG A 425 -21.45 -8.01 20.29
C ARG A 425 -21.66 -9.45 19.81
N GLY A 426 -22.81 -9.70 19.19
CA GLY A 426 -23.15 -11.01 18.61
C GLY A 426 -23.61 -12.06 19.60
N VAL A 427 -23.64 -11.73 20.89
CA VAL A 427 -24.12 -12.66 21.93
C VAL A 427 -25.63 -12.52 22.09
N ARG A 428 -26.32 -13.66 22.18
CA ARG A 428 -27.74 -13.74 22.53
C ARG A 428 -27.90 -13.85 24.03
N TYR A 429 -28.64 -12.94 24.60
CA TYR A 429 -28.94 -12.87 26.04
C TYR A 429 -30.39 -13.22 26.25
N LYS A 430 -30.69 -14.11 27.20
CA LYS A 430 -32.07 -14.35 27.62
C LYS A 430 -32.69 -13.05 28.08
N ILE A 431 -33.85 -12.70 27.51
CA ILE A 431 -34.65 -11.54 27.90
C ILE A 431 -36.02 -12.00 28.35
N GLU A 432 -36.46 -11.45 29.46
CA GLU A 432 -37.81 -11.63 29.97
C GLU A 432 -38.32 -10.28 30.43
N ALA A 433 -39.51 -9.86 29.96
CA ALA A 433 -40.18 -8.63 30.35
C ALA A 433 -41.57 -8.94 30.89
N HIS A 434 -41.93 -8.30 32.00
CA HIS A 434 -43.25 -8.42 32.59
C HIS A 434 -43.93 -7.07 32.60
N HIS A 435 -45.26 -7.11 32.43
CA HIS A 435 -46.14 -5.97 32.54
C HIS A 435 -47.36 -6.34 33.37
N ARG A 436 -47.84 -5.42 34.18
CA ARG A 436 -49.04 -5.50 34.96
C ARG A 436 -49.93 -4.30 34.63
N GLU A 437 -51.14 -4.59 34.26
CA GLU A 437 -52.20 -3.63 34.04
C GLU A 437 -53.24 -3.75 35.13
N ASN A 438 -53.52 -2.62 35.80
CA ASN A 438 -54.56 -2.54 36.85
C ASN A 438 -55.84 -1.95 36.24
N VAL A 439 -55.91 -0.66 36.09
CA VAL A 439 -57.06 0.03 35.53
C VAL A 439 -56.61 1.25 34.71
N GLY A 440 -57.26 1.52 33.60
CA GLY A 440 -57.08 2.78 32.85
C GLY A 440 -56.35 2.70 31.55
N GLY A 441 -55.20 3.36 31.45
CA GLY A 441 -54.37 3.36 30.24
C GLY A 441 -53.47 2.13 30.18
N GLN A 442 -53.22 1.63 28.97
CA GLN A 442 -52.33 0.45 28.77
C GLN A 442 -51.15 0.86 27.90
N GLN A 443 -49.95 0.91 28.47
CA GLN A 443 -48.73 1.23 27.73
C GLN A 443 -47.60 0.29 28.11
N ALA A 444 -46.87 -0.19 27.08
CA ALA A 444 -45.61 -0.95 27.27
C ALA A 444 -44.69 -0.67 26.10
N LYS A 445 -43.58 0.06 26.33
CA LYS A 445 -42.58 0.36 25.32
C LYS A 445 -41.19 0.09 25.84
N LEU A 446 -40.47 -0.84 25.17
CA LEU A 446 -39.11 -1.20 25.55
C LEU A 446 -38.11 -0.57 24.58
N PHE A 447 -37.34 0.38 25.08
CA PHE A 447 -36.25 1.03 24.36
C PHE A 447 -34.89 0.52 24.79
N TYR A 448 -33.91 0.75 23.95
CA TYR A 448 -32.51 0.66 24.31
C TYR A 448 -31.70 1.75 23.67
N MET A 449 -30.53 2.05 24.23
CA MET A 449 -29.49 2.88 23.62
C MET A 449 -28.10 2.36 24.01
N VAL A 450 -27.11 2.64 23.13
CA VAL A 450 -25.68 2.35 23.37
C VAL A 450 -24.87 3.55 22.87
N PRO A 451 -24.76 4.63 23.67
CA PRO A 451 -24.14 5.88 23.21
C PRO A 451 -22.69 5.72 22.76
N SER A 452 -21.92 4.81 23.41
CA SER A 452 -20.53 4.52 23.06
C SER A 452 -20.37 3.91 21.66
N ALA A 453 -21.44 3.34 21.11
CA ALA A 453 -21.49 2.76 19.76
C ALA A 453 -22.33 3.60 18.78
N GLY A 454 -22.73 4.83 19.16
CA GLY A 454 -23.52 5.74 18.32
C GLY A 454 -25.00 5.32 18.17
N ILE A 455 -25.49 4.39 19.00
CA ILE A 455 -26.90 3.97 18.98
C ILE A 455 -27.68 4.89 19.93
N SER A 456 -28.50 5.76 19.32
CA SER A 456 -29.45 6.61 20.03
C SER A 456 -30.62 5.78 20.58
N GLU A 457 -31.39 6.37 21.49
CA GLU A 457 -32.58 5.76 22.03
C GLU A 457 -33.57 5.37 20.92
N GLN A 458 -33.97 4.10 20.93
CA GLN A 458 -34.92 3.54 19.98
C GLN A 458 -35.63 2.33 20.60
N ILE A 459 -36.83 1.99 20.09
CA ILE A 459 -37.51 0.73 20.42
C ILE A 459 -36.57 -0.43 20.05
N VAL A 460 -36.53 -1.48 20.89
CA VAL A 460 -35.78 -2.69 20.56
C VAL A 460 -36.33 -3.28 19.26
N PRO A 461 -35.52 -3.34 18.18
CA PRO A 461 -36.03 -3.74 16.88
C PRO A 461 -36.32 -5.24 16.83
N LYS A 462 -37.36 -5.61 16.12
CA LYS A 462 -37.78 -6.99 15.88
C LYS A 462 -36.61 -7.90 15.50
N SER A 463 -35.74 -7.42 14.62
CA SER A 463 -34.60 -8.17 14.11
C SER A 463 -33.61 -8.63 15.18
N GLN A 464 -33.62 -7.98 16.35
CA GLN A 464 -32.77 -8.34 17.50
C GLN A 464 -33.46 -9.24 18.53
N LEU A 465 -34.75 -9.60 18.30
CA LEU A 465 -35.56 -10.38 19.24
C LEU A 465 -35.89 -11.76 18.67
N PHE A 466 -35.63 -12.79 19.47
CA PHE A 466 -35.87 -14.20 19.11
C PHE A 466 -36.77 -14.84 20.14
N PRO A 467 -37.92 -15.44 19.74
CA PRO A 467 -38.87 -15.97 20.67
C PRO A 467 -38.31 -17.17 21.44
N ALA A 468 -38.75 -17.35 22.71
CA ALA A 468 -38.54 -18.58 23.41
C ALA A 468 -39.25 -19.74 22.70
N PRO A 469 -38.67 -20.94 22.73
CA PRO A 469 -39.28 -22.13 22.13
C PRO A 469 -40.62 -22.52 22.75
#